data_725e6d226b7a898140edc9c53b4d1a46
#
_entry.id   725e6d226b7a898140edc9c53b4d1a46
#
_cell.length_a   1.000
_cell.length_b   1.000
_cell.length_c   1.000
_cell.angle_alpha   90.00
_cell.angle_beta   90.00
_cell.angle_gamma   90.00
#
_symmetry.space_group_name_H-M   'P 1'
#
loop_
_entity.id
_entity.type
_entity.pdbx_description
1 polymer ?
#
loop_
_entity_poly.entity_id
_entity_poly.type
_entity_poly.pdbx_seq_one_letter_code
_entity_poly.pdbx_strand_id
1 'polypeptide(L)'
;MPMSALLNIAIAEPSAIIRSGLEAVLKRIPGFRIQIIEIATAELLQETLRSHKPDILIINPSLPGYYTIQLLKEETGCTEMKCIAL
;
A
#
# COMPACT_ATOMS: atom_id res chain seq x y z
N MET A 1 -3.35 24.00 -17.15
CA MET A 1 -4.16 22.94 -16.58
C MET A 1 -3.39 22.15 -15.56
N PRO A 2 -3.84 22.07 -14.34
CA PRO A 2 -3.13 21.28 -13.35
C PRO A 2 -3.21 19.81 -13.70
N MET A 3 -2.08 19.13 -13.60
CA MET A 3 -2.04 17.69 -13.75
C MET A 3 -2.41 17.04 -12.43
N SER A 4 -3.17 15.96 -12.50
CA SER A 4 -3.45 15.18 -11.30
C SER A 4 -2.15 14.61 -10.76
N ALA A 5 -1.93 14.71 -9.46
CA ALA A 5 -0.78 14.10 -8.82
C ALA A 5 -0.93 12.57 -8.85
N LEU A 6 0.13 11.86 -9.20
CA LEU A 6 0.15 10.42 -9.15
C LEU A 6 0.36 9.97 -7.71
N LEU A 7 -0.52 9.10 -7.23
CA LEU A 7 -0.45 8.56 -5.88
C LEU A 7 -0.39 7.05 -5.96
N ASN A 8 0.70 6.47 -5.47
CA ASN A 8 0.88 5.02 -5.45
C ASN A 8 0.46 4.49 -4.08
N ILE A 9 -0.54 3.61 -4.08
CA ILE A 9 -1.09 3.02 -2.85
C ILE A 9 -0.91 1.51 -2.91
N ALA A 10 -0.20 0.97 -1.94
CA ALA A 10 -0.08 -0.48 -1.79
C ALA A 10 -1.15 -0.97 -0.81
N ILE A 11 -1.80 -2.07 -1.16
CA ILE A 11 -2.81 -2.70 -0.31
C ILE A 11 -2.31 -4.09 0.04
N ALA A 12 -1.89 -4.27 1.28
CA ALA A 12 -1.41 -5.55 1.81
C ALA A 12 -2.55 -6.24 2.56
N GLU A 13 -3.30 -7.06 1.84
CA GLU A 13 -4.50 -7.70 2.34
C GLU A 13 -4.68 -9.06 1.65
N PRO A 14 -4.82 -10.17 2.40
CA PRO A 14 -4.97 -11.50 1.79
C PRO A 14 -6.26 -11.66 0.98
N SER A 15 -7.34 -11.01 1.38
CA SER A 15 -8.64 -11.16 0.73
C SER A 15 -8.72 -10.36 -0.57
N ALA A 16 -8.95 -11.04 -1.69
CA ALA A 16 -9.13 -10.37 -2.97
C ALA A 16 -10.38 -9.49 -2.98
N ILE A 17 -11.42 -9.88 -2.26
CA ILE A 17 -12.66 -9.10 -2.17
C ILE A 17 -12.40 -7.78 -1.46
N ILE A 18 -11.67 -7.83 -0.36
CA ILE A 18 -11.35 -6.62 0.40
C ILE A 18 -10.44 -5.70 -0.41
N ARG A 19 -9.41 -6.26 -1.08
CA ARG A 19 -8.54 -5.46 -1.95
C ARG A 19 -9.33 -4.77 -3.05
N SER A 20 -10.22 -5.51 -3.73
CA SER A 20 -11.03 -4.95 -4.80
C SER A 20 -11.97 -3.85 -4.32
N GLY A 21 -12.57 -4.04 -3.15
CA GLY A 21 -13.44 -3.02 -2.55
C GLY A 21 -12.69 -1.74 -2.21
N LEU A 22 -11.51 -1.87 -1.62
CA LEU A 22 -10.66 -0.72 -1.31
C LEU A 22 -10.23 0.01 -2.57
N GLU A 23 -9.81 -0.73 -3.58
CA GLU A 23 -9.39 -0.14 -4.85
C GLU A 23 -10.51 0.67 -5.49
N ALA A 24 -11.72 0.14 -5.51
CA ALA A 24 -12.87 0.82 -6.09
C ALA A 24 -13.15 2.15 -5.38
N VAL A 25 -13.03 2.18 -4.07
CA VAL A 25 -13.25 3.39 -3.28
C VAL A 25 -12.12 4.40 -3.49
N LEU A 26 -10.88 3.92 -3.45
CA LEU A 26 -9.71 4.80 -3.56
C LEU A 26 -9.64 5.49 -4.91
N LYS A 27 -9.99 4.79 -5.97
CA LYS A 27 -9.96 5.37 -7.33
C LYS A 27 -10.97 6.47 -7.56
N ARG A 28 -11.90 6.67 -6.63
CA ARG A 28 -12.89 7.76 -6.68
C ARG A 28 -12.38 9.05 -6.07
N ILE A 29 -11.21 9.04 -5.43
CA ILE A 29 -10.69 10.25 -4.79
C ILE A 29 -10.34 11.28 -5.86
N PRO A 30 -10.96 12.47 -5.81
CA PRO A 30 -10.68 13.49 -6.83
C PRO A 30 -9.31 14.14 -6.62
N GLY A 31 -8.72 14.62 -7.70
CA GLY A 31 -7.46 15.36 -7.65
C GLY A 31 -6.22 14.48 -7.71
N PHE A 32 -6.38 13.15 -7.75
CA PHE A 32 -5.25 12.21 -7.82
C PHE A 32 -5.46 11.18 -8.91
N ARG A 33 -4.37 10.78 -9.52
CA ARG A 33 -4.32 9.56 -10.32
C ARG A 33 -3.84 8.47 -9.39
N ILE A 34 -4.71 7.52 -9.08
CA ILE A 34 -4.39 6.47 -8.10
C ILE A 34 -3.87 5.24 -8.83
N GLN A 35 -2.70 4.79 -8.44
CA GLN A 35 -2.13 3.53 -8.90
C GLN A 35 -2.10 2.56 -7.72
N ILE A 36 -2.76 1.41 -7.90
CA ILE A 36 -2.87 0.41 -6.84
C ILE A 36 -1.82 -0.69 -7.05
N ILE A 37 -1.15 -1.05 -5.97
CA ILE A 37 -0.21 -2.17 -5.93
C ILE A 37 -0.78 -3.18 -4.95
N GLU A 38 -1.17 -4.36 -5.44
CA GLU A 38 -1.77 -5.37 -4.59
C GLU A 38 -0.71 -6.31 -4.03
N ILE A 39 -0.76 -6.52 -2.72
CA ILE A 39 0.12 -7.43 -2.01
C ILE A 39 -0.76 -8.45 -1.29
N ALA A 40 -0.79 -9.67 -1.79
CA ALA A 40 -1.68 -10.70 -1.27
C ALA A 40 -1.08 -11.51 -0.14
N THR A 41 0.24 -11.54 -0.01
CA THR A 41 0.94 -12.37 0.98
C THR A 41 2.03 -11.57 1.68
N ALA A 42 2.37 -12.01 2.90
CA ALA A 42 3.45 -11.37 3.66
C ALA A 42 4.81 -11.53 2.97
N GLU A 43 4.98 -12.62 2.22
CA GLU A 43 6.24 -12.89 1.54
C GLU A 43 6.56 -11.85 0.46
N LEU A 44 5.53 -11.30 -0.17
CA LEU A 44 5.69 -10.29 -1.21
C LEU A 44 5.83 -8.88 -0.64
N LEU A 45 5.57 -8.69 0.64
CA LEU A 45 5.46 -7.36 1.23
C LEU A 45 6.76 -6.57 1.15
N GLN A 46 7.84 -7.09 1.70
CA GLN A 46 9.12 -6.38 1.73
C GLN A 46 9.65 -6.07 0.33
N GLU A 47 9.64 -7.07 -0.54
CA GLU A 47 10.18 -6.90 -1.89
C GLU A 47 9.37 -5.90 -2.69
N THR A 48 8.05 -5.96 -2.60
CA THR A 48 7.17 -5.04 -3.31
C THR A 48 7.39 -3.60 -2.82
N LEU A 49 7.51 -3.40 -1.52
CA LEU A 49 7.75 -2.07 -0.97
C LEU A 49 9.10 -1.51 -1.39
N ARG A 50 10.14 -2.35 -1.43
CA ARG A 50 11.45 -1.92 -1.89
C ARG A 50 11.45 -1.51 -3.37
N SER A 51 10.74 -2.27 -4.19
CA SER A 51 10.71 -2.05 -5.63
C SER A 51 9.86 -0.86 -6.02
N HIS A 52 8.70 -0.71 -5.40
CA HIS A 52 7.69 0.27 -5.80
C HIS A 52 7.69 1.54 -4.96
N LYS A 53 8.13 1.46 -3.71
CA LYS A 53 8.15 2.58 -2.77
C LYS A 53 6.87 3.41 -2.82
N PRO A 54 5.73 2.81 -2.42
CA PRO A 54 4.45 3.51 -2.52
C PRO A 54 4.38 4.69 -1.55
N ASP A 55 3.47 5.60 -1.84
CA ASP A 55 3.23 6.77 -0.98
C ASP A 55 2.45 6.38 0.26
N ILE A 56 1.53 5.43 0.10
CA ILE A 56 0.66 4.97 1.18
C ILE A 56 0.62 3.44 1.18
N LEU A 57 0.68 2.86 2.37
CA LEU A 57 0.48 1.43 2.58
C LEU A 57 -0.75 1.23 3.45
N ILE A 58 -1.74 0.52 2.91
CA ILE A 58 -2.89 0.04 3.69
C ILE A 58 -2.61 -1.43 3.98
N ILE A 59 -2.50 -1.79 5.26
CA ILE A 59 -2.06 -3.12 5.65
C ILE A 59 -3.01 -3.77 6.64
N ASN A 60 -3.32 -5.04 6.41
CA ASN A 60 -4.01 -5.86 7.38
C ASN A 60 -2.97 -6.41 8.37
N PRO A 61 -3.02 -5.99 9.65
CA PRO A 61 -2.01 -6.40 10.63
C PRO A 61 -2.04 -7.89 10.97
N SER A 62 -3.05 -8.62 10.51
CA SER A 62 -3.11 -10.07 10.71
C SER A 62 -2.30 -10.87 9.68
N LEU A 63 -1.64 -10.21 8.73
CA LEU A 63 -0.80 -10.89 7.77
C LEU A 63 0.33 -11.64 8.49
N PRO A 64 0.55 -12.93 8.17
CA PRO A 64 1.67 -13.66 8.76
C PRO A 64 3.01 -13.02 8.43
N GLY A 65 3.94 -12.99 9.39
CA GLY A 65 5.24 -12.37 9.19
C GLY A 65 5.22 -10.86 9.25
N TYR A 66 4.14 -10.29 9.76
CA TYR A 66 4.01 -8.86 9.91
C TYR A 66 5.07 -8.29 10.86
N TYR A 67 5.66 -7.18 10.47
CA TYR A 67 6.64 -6.45 11.25
C TYR A 67 6.00 -5.22 11.90
N THR A 68 6.69 -4.61 12.85
CA THR A 68 6.28 -3.28 13.28
C THR A 68 6.39 -2.33 12.07
N ILE A 69 5.51 -1.35 12.02
CA ILE A 69 5.51 -0.40 10.89
C ILE A 69 6.87 0.30 10.78
N GLN A 70 7.46 0.67 11.91
CA GLN A 70 8.75 1.36 11.90
C GLN A 70 9.85 0.50 11.29
N LEU A 71 9.93 -0.76 11.69
CA LEU A 71 10.94 -1.67 11.17
C LEU A 71 10.74 -1.93 9.68
N LEU A 72 9.50 -2.11 9.27
CA LEU A 72 9.16 -2.32 7.86
C LEU A 72 9.60 -1.13 7.00
N LYS A 73 9.35 0.09 7.45
CA LYS A 73 9.76 1.30 6.74
C LYS A 73 11.28 1.40 6.61
N GLU A 74 12.00 1.08 7.68
CA GLU A 74 13.47 1.14 7.68
C GLU A 74 14.07 0.09 6.73
N GLU A 75 13.59 -1.14 6.80
CA GLU A 75 14.14 -2.24 6.00
C GLU A 75 13.85 -2.08 4.51
N THR A 76 12.74 -1.45 4.15
CA THR A 76 12.35 -1.28 2.75
C THR A 76 12.77 0.07 2.16
N GLY A 77 13.29 0.98 2.98
CA GLY A 77 13.67 2.31 2.53
C GLY A 77 12.47 3.24 2.32
N CYS A 78 11.28 2.86 2.81
CA CYS A 78 10.05 3.63 2.64
C CYS A 78 9.79 4.53 3.84
N THR A 79 10.75 5.38 4.20
CA THR A 79 10.68 6.17 5.43
C THR A 79 9.60 7.26 5.40
N GLU A 80 9.23 7.73 4.21
CA GLU A 80 8.19 8.76 4.03
C GLU A 80 6.80 8.18 3.83
N MET A 81 6.68 6.87 3.71
CA MET A 81 5.43 6.20 3.43
C MET A 81 4.45 6.34 4.60
N LYS A 82 3.20 6.69 4.29
CA LYS A 82 2.12 6.71 5.28
C LYS A 82 1.54 5.31 5.39
N CYS A 83 1.30 4.85 6.61
CA CYS A 83 0.74 3.52 6.85
C CYS A 83 -0.61 3.61 7.53
N ILE A 84 -1.57 2.86 7.00
CA ILE A 84 -2.94 2.79 7.53
C ILE A 84 -3.24 1.33 7.82
N ALA A 85 -3.58 1.01 9.07
CA ALA A 85 -3.97 -0.34 9.44
C ALA A 85 -5.46 -0.55 9.19
N LEU A 86 -5.78 -1.70 8.65
CA LEU A 86 -7.18 -2.10 8.45
C LEU A 86 -7.83 -2.53 9.75
#